data_a48ae617d96764b6724dd066a3ab09a5
#
_entry.id   a48ae617d96764b6724dd066a3ab09a5
#
_cell.length_a   1.000
_cell.length_b   1.000
_cell.length_c   1.000
_cell.angle_alpha   90.00
_cell.angle_beta   90.00
_cell.angle_gamma   90.00
#
_symmetry.space_group_name_H-M   'P 1'
#
loop_
_entity.id
_entity.type
_entity.pdbx_description
1 polymer ?
#
loop_
_entity_poly.entity_id
_entity_poly.type
_entity_poly.pdbx_seq_one_letter_code
_entity_poly.pdbx_strand_id
1 'polypeptide(L)'
;YPDYWCAPVPLWGSMRPRLMVVGLAPGLAGAGRTGKGFVGDASGAFLFKSLHRFGFASHQMPDRARLRSTVITNIVKCVPPANRPVSQEKRNCEKFLSKELLDFAPSRRANNRVILCLGRDAYEALDRFFKLPSKPFAHGLHIQVQKNLFLLTSFHPSRLNVNTKRLTQEMLDAVLGSAESLLRL
;
A
#
# COMPACT_ATOMS: atom_id res chain seq x y z
N TYR A 1 -13.95 22.22 -4.09
CA TYR A 1 -13.84 21.05 -5.00
C TYR A 1 -15.12 20.20 -4.92
N PRO A 2 -16.25 20.64 -5.52
CA PRO A 2 -17.55 19.96 -5.38
C PRO A 2 -17.55 18.52 -5.94
N ASP A 3 -16.70 18.23 -6.92
CA ASP A 3 -16.61 16.91 -7.56
C ASP A 3 -15.58 15.97 -6.88
N TYR A 4 -14.99 16.38 -5.77
CA TYR A 4 -14.03 15.55 -5.05
C TYR A 4 -14.73 14.70 -3.98
N TRP A 5 -14.10 13.57 -3.65
CA TRP A 5 -14.60 12.65 -2.62
C TRP A 5 -14.80 13.33 -1.25
N CYS A 6 -13.88 14.23 -0.86
CA CYS A 6 -13.92 15.09 0.34
C CYS A 6 -14.27 14.36 1.65
N ALA A 7 -13.92 13.08 1.77
CA ALA A 7 -14.16 12.25 2.94
C ALA A 7 -12.94 11.34 3.20
N PRO A 8 -12.89 10.64 4.35
CA PRO A 8 -11.87 9.64 4.59
C PRO A 8 -11.86 8.58 3.48
N VAL A 9 -10.68 8.33 2.90
CA VAL A 9 -10.50 7.33 1.84
C VAL A 9 -10.45 5.94 2.47
N PRO A 10 -11.42 5.06 2.17
CA PRO A 10 -11.47 3.73 2.77
C PRO A 10 -10.44 2.78 2.15
N LEU A 11 -10.18 1.66 2.83
CA LEU A 11 -9.61 0.48 2.20
C LEU A 11 -10.53 0.03 1.06
N TRP A 12 -9.94 -0.28 -0.10
CA TRP A 12 -10.71 -0.73 -1.26
C TRP A 12 -10.02 -1.86 -2.00
N GLY A 13 -10.79 -2.67 -2.72
CA GLY A 13 -10.29 -3.74 -3.56
C GLY A 13 -11.07 -5.04 -3.46
N SER A 14 -10.37 -6.17 -3.44
CA SER A 14 -10.94 -7.51 -3.43
C SER A 14 -11.60 -7.87 -2.10
N MET A 15 -12.70 -8.60 -2.13
CA MET A 15 -13.35 -9.15 -0.93
C MET A 15 -12.56 -10.31 -0.28
N ARG A 16 -11.66 -10.93 -1.02
CA ARG A 16 -10.79 -12.02 -0.53
C ARG A 16 -9.33 -11.66 -0.79
N PRO A 17 -8.78 -10.68 -0.08
CA PRO A 17 -7.43 -10.21 -0.35
C PRO A 17 -6.37 -11.17 0.18
N ARG A 18 -5.30 -11.32 -0.59
CA ARG A 18 -4.06 -11.98 -0.18
C ARG A 18 -2.88 -11.00 -0.21
N LEU A 19 -2.99 -9.90 -0.95
CA LEU A 19 -2.04 -8.79 -0.95
C LEU A 19 -2.72 -7.53 -0.38
N MET A 20 -2.08 -6.86 0.57
CA MET A 20 -2.46 -5.51 1.04
C MET A 20 -1.35 -4.53 0.70
N VAL A 21 -1.68 -3.48 -0.02
CA VAL A 21 -0.75 -2.38 -0.32
C VAL A 21 -1.06 -1.22 0.63
N VAL A 22 -0.04 -0.75 1.35
CA VAL A 22 -0.17 0.32 2.35
C VAL A 22 0.68 1.51 1.94
N GLY A 23 0.04 2.65 1.69
CA GLY A 23 0.68 3.94 1.42
C GLY A 23 0.65 4.88 2.62
N LEU A 24 1.10 6.12 2.42
CA LEU A 24 1.14 7.15 3.47
C LEU A 24 -0.21 7.83 3.68
N ALA A 25 -0.71 8.52 2.68
CA ALA A 25 -1.91 9.34 2.75
C ALA A 25 -2.51 9.58 1.36
N PRO A 26 -3.81 9.90 1.28
CA PRO A 26 -4.41 10.34 0.02
C PRO A 26 -3.78 11.65 -0.47
N GLY A 27 -3.41 11.70 -1.75
CA GLY A 27 -3.07 12.96 -2.42
C GLY A 27 -4.34 13.68 -2.89
N LEU A 28 -4.34 15.03 -2.85
CA LEU A 28 -5.52 15.83 -3.20
C LEU A 28 -6.08 15.49 -4.59
N ALA A 29 -5.25 15.53 -5.63
CA ALA A 29 -5.66 15.27 -7.02
C ALA A 29 -5.86 13.76 -7.33
N GLY A 30 -5.38 12.88 -6.48
CA GLY A 30 -5.51 11.42 -6.58
C GLY A 30 -6.67 10.88 -5.76
N ALA A 31 -6.35 10.19 -4.69
CA ALA A 31 -7.33 9.54 -3.82
C ALA A 31 -8.30 10.52 -3.13
N GLY A 32 -7.87 11.76 -2.85
CA GLY A 32 -8.74 12.82 -2.34
C GLY A 32 -9.86 13.21 -3.30
N ARG A 33 -9.62 13.08 -4.60
CA ARG A 33 -10.62 13.30 -5.66
C ARG A 33 -11.47 12.05 -5.90
N THR A 34 -10.85 10.88 -5.95
CA THR A 34 -11.50 9.66 -6.45
C THR A 34 -12.11 8.76 -5.36
N GLY A 35 -11.75 8.98 -4.09
CA GLY A 35 -12.13 8.09 -2.99
C GLY A 35 -11.40 6.74 -2.99
N LYS A 36 -10.42 6.54 -3.88
CA LYS A 36 -9.69 5.27 -4.01
C LYS A 36 -8.18 5.51 -3.93
N GLY A 37 -7.52 4.85 -3.00
CA GLY A 37 -6.06 4.93 -2.85
C GLY A 37 -5.33 4.60 -4.16
N PHE A 38 -4.34 5.41 -4.53
CA PHE A 38 -3.55 5.27 -5.76
C PHE A 38 -4.36 5.32 -7.07
N VAL A 39 -5.50 6.01 -7.10
CA VAL A 39 -6.26 6.26 -8.31
C VAL A 39 -6.29 7.76 -8.59
N GLY A 40 -5.89 8.16 -9.79
CA GLY A 40 -5.98 9.53 -10.28
C GLY A 40 -4.69 10.34 -10.19
N ASP A 41 -3.56 9.75 -9.77
CA ASP A 41 -2.27 10.42 -9.71
C ASP A 41 -1.11 9.60 -10.33
N ALA A 42 0.07 10.23 -10.45
CA ALA A 42 1.24 9.59 -11.05
C ALA A 42 1.77 8.40 -10.23
N SER A 43 1.62 8.42 -8.91
CA SER A 43 2.04 7.31 -8.04
C SER A 43 1.20 6.07 -8.32
N GLY A 44 -0.11 6.25 -8.50
CA GLY A 44 -1.01 5.19 -8.91
C GLY A 44 -0.70 4.67 -10.30
N ALA A 45 -0.49 5.54 -11.28
CA ALA A 45 -0.13 5.13 -12.63
C ALA A 45 1.15 4.29 -12.67
N PHE A 46 2.14 4.61 -11.84
CA PHE A 46 3.38 3.83 -11.70
C PHE A 46 3.13 2.48 -11.01
N LEU A 47 2.40 2.46 -9.89
CA LEU A 47 2.10 1.25 -9.13
C LEU A 47 1.28 0.24 -9.94
N PHE A 48 0.24 0.70 -10.62
CA PHE A 48 -0.69 -0.19 -11.32
C PHE A 48 -0.08 -0.89 -12.54
N LYS A 49 0.99 -0.35 -13.14
CA LYS A 49 1.75 -1.06 -14.17
C LYS A 49 2.31 -2.39 -13.64
N SER A 50 2.94 -2.36 -12.47
CA SER A 50 3.47 -3.56 -11.82
C SER A 50 2.34 -4.44 -11.27
N LEU A 51 1.31 -3.88 -10.62
CA LEU A 51 0.16 -4.67 -10.14
C LEU A 51 -0.50 -5.45 -11.29
N HIS A 52 -0.64 -4.83 -12.47
CA HIS A 52 -1.18 -5.50 -13.65
C HIS A 52 -0.25 -6.59 -14.18
N ARG A 53 1.06 -6.30 -14.28
CA ARG A 53 2.08 -7.25 -14.75
C ARG A 53 2.10 -8.55 -13.94
N PHE A 54 1.92 -8.45 -12.62
CA PHE A 54 1.91 -9.59 -11.71
C PHE A 54 0.50 -10.12 -11.37
N GLY A 55 -0.52 -9.72 -12.14
CA GLY A 55 -1.87 -10.27 -12.02
C GLY A 55 -2.71 -9.75 -10.84
N PHE A 56 -2.21 -8.76 -10.09
CA PHE A 56 -2.90 -8.13 -8.95
C PHE A 56 -3.93 -7.06 -9.35
N ALA A 57 -3.89 -6.61 -10.60
CA ALA A 57 -4.88 -5.71 -11.18
C ALA A 57 -5.29 -6.18 -12.59
N SER A 58 -6.53 -5.92 -13.00
CA SER A 58 -7.05 -6.30 -14.30
C SER A 58 -6.56 -5.41 -15.45
N HIS A 59 -6.03 -4.22 -15.13
CA HIS A 59 -5.58 -3.24 -16.10
C HIS A 59 -4.45 -2.37 -15.52
N GLN A 60 -3.55 -1.87 -16.37
CA GLN A 60 -2.45 -0.99 -15.96
C GLN A 60 -2.89 0.45 -15.66
N MET A 61 -4.08 0.88 -16.09
CA MET A 61 -4.63 2.19 -15.77
C MET A 61 -5.51 2.05 -14.52
N PRO A 62 -5.20 2.82 -13.43
CA PRO A 62 -5.89 2.66 -12.14
C PRO A 62 -7.40 2.86 -12.17
N ASP A 63 -7.89 3.82 -12.99
CA ASP A 63 -9.30 4.16 -13.13
C ASP A 63 -10.13 3.05 -13.80
N ARG A 64 -9.50 2.21 -14.62
CA ARG A 64 -10.11 1.06 -15.32
C ARG A 64 -9.88 -0.27 -14.62
N ALA A 65 -9.02 -0.29 -13.61
CA ALA A 65 -8.57 -1.52 -12.98
C ALA A 65 -9.56 -2.02 -11.91
N ARG A 66 -9.72 -3.34 -11.88
CA ARG A 66 -10.25 -4.08 -10.73
C ARG A 66 -9.08 -4.77 -10.03
N LEU A 67 -8.97 -4.63 -8.72
CA LEU A 67 -7.95 -5.32 -7.95
C LEU A 67 -8.31 -6.81 -7.80
N ARG A 68 -7.32 -7.68 -7.99
CA ARG A 68 -7.45 -9.13 -7.90
C ARG A 68 -6.70 -9.62 -6.67
N SER A 69 -7.39 -10.28 -5.74
CA SER A 69 -6.83 -10.74 -4.46
C SER A 69 -6.02 -9.65 -3.72
N THR A 70 -6.30 -8.39 -4.00
CA THR A 70 -5.52 -7.24 -3.55
C THR A 70 -6.45 -6.18 -2.96
N VAL A 71 -6.01 -5.55 -1.87
CA VAL A 71 -6.61 -4.35 -1.29
C VAL A 71 -5.55 -3.26 -1.16
N ILE A 72 -5.99 -2.02 -1.23
CA ILE A 72 -5.13 -0.84 -1.07
C ILE A 72 -5.68 0.05 0.04
N THR A 73 -4.79 0.54 0.88
CA THR A 73 -5.09 1.49 1.95
C THR A 73 -3.94 2.46 2.19
N ASN A 74 -4.14 3.43 3.08
CA ASN A 74 -3.13 4.36 3.55
C ASN A 74 -3.13 4.42 5.08
N ILE A 75 -2.00 4.78 5.69
CA ILE A 75 -1.90 4.96 7.14
C ILE A 75 -2.71 6.17 7.62
N VAL A 76 -2.83 7.23 6.80
CA VAL A 76 -3.74 8.36 7.02
C VAL A 76 -4.89 8.29 6.03
N LYS A 77 -6.12 8.52 6.50
CA LYS A 77 -7.32 8.32 5.67
C LYS A 77 -7.79 9.58 4.95
N CYS A 78 -7.43 10.75 5.42
CA CYS A 78 -7.81 12.03 4.83
C CYS A 78 -6.63 12.67 4.10
N VAL A 79 -6.92 13.57 3.16
CA VAL A 79 -5.89 14.39 2.52
C VAL A 79 -5.29 15.33 3.56
N PRO A 80 -3.98 15.21 3.86
CA PRO A 80 -3.36 16.08 4.84
C PRO A 80 -3.03 17.45 4.23
N PRO A 81 -2.94 18.53 5.04
CA PRO A 81 -2.48 19.84 4.55
C PRO A 81 -1.13 19.70 3.82
N ALA A 82 -0.99 20.41 2.70
CA ALA A 82 0.18 20.37 1.84
C ALA A 82 0.63 18.96 1.41
N ASN A 83 -0.30 17.96 1.41
CA ASN A 83 -0.03 16.55 1.12
C ASN A 83 1.06 15.92 2.01
N ARG A 84 1.27 16.43 3.22
CA ARG A 84 2.25 15.94 4.20
C ARG A 84 1.59 15.77 5.57
N PRO A 85 1.30 14.53 5.98
CA PRO A 85 0.67 14.29 7.27
C PRO A 85 1.64 14.57 8.42
N VAL A 86 1.17 15.25 9.45
CA VAL A 86 1.89 15.43 10.70
C VAL A 86 1.72 14.20 11.61
N SER A 87 2.56 14.10 12.66
CA SER A 87 2.54 12.95 13.57
C SER A 87 1.18 12.76 14.25
N GLN A 88 0.47 13.86 14.56
CA GLN A 88 -0.85 13.79 15.18
C GLN A 88 -1.89 13.16 14.25
N GLU A 89 -1.90 13.50 12.96
CA GLU A 89 -2.81 12.91 11.97
C GLU A 89 -2.56 11.41 11.79
N LYS A 90 -1.28 11.00 11.80
CA LYS A 90 -0.92 9.58 11.78
C LYS A 90 -1.48 8.84 12.99
N ARG A 91 -1.32 9.39 14.22
CA ARG A 91 -1.87 8.81 15.46
C ARG A 91 -3.39 8.74 15.44
N ASN A 92 -4.07 9.80 15.00
CA ASN A 92 -5.54 9.83 14.92
C ASN A 92 -6.11 8.74 13.99
N CYS A 93 -5.37 8.39 12.93
CA CYS A 93 -5.77 7.37 11.96
C CYS A 93 -5.33 5.95 12.34
N GLU A 94 -4.46 5.78 13.33
CA GLU A 94 -3.87 4.48 13.70
C GLU A 94 -4.93 3.41 14.02
N LYS A 95 -6.03 3.80 14.70
CA LYS A 95 -7.13 2.89 15.02
C LYS A 95 -7.80 2.26 13.79
N PHE A 96 -7.88 3.01 12.67
CA PHE A 96 -8.47 2.51 11.43
C PHE A 96 -7.53 1.53 10.73
N LEU A 97 -6.24 1.88 10.65
CA LEU A 97 -5.24 0.99 10.09
C LEU A 97 -5.13 -0.30 10.91
N SER A 98 -5.12 -0.20 12.25
CA SER A 98 -5.05 -1.36 13.15
C SER A 98 -6.20 -2.33 12.92
N LYS A 99 -7.43 -1.82 12.76
CA LYS A 99 -8.58 -2.66 12.41
C LYS A 99 -8.39 -3.35 11.06
N GLU A 100 -7.99 -2.63 10.03
CA GLU A 100 -7.75 -3.18 8.70
C GLU A 100 -6.65 -4.27 8.72
N LEU A 101 -5.59 -4.09 9.49
CA LEU A 101 -4.52 -5.07 9.65
C LEU A 101 -4.98 -6.33 10.39
N LEU A 102 -5.79 -6.19 11.45
CA LEU A 102 -6.37 -7.32 12.16
C LEU A 102 -7.33 -8.12 11.26
N ASP A 103 -8.19 -7.45 10.53
CA ASP A 103 -9.11 -8.08 9.58
C ASP A 103 -8.36 -8.78 8.42
N PHE A 104 -7.20 -8.24 8.04
CA PHE A 104 -6.35 -8.82 7.00
C PHE A 104 -5.46 -9.94 7.51
N ALA A 105 -5.14 -10.02 8.79
CA ALA A 105 -4.24 -11.05 9.32
C ALA A 105 -4.79 -12.46 9.06
N PRO A 106 -3.97 -13.42 8.57
CA PRO A 106 -4.44 -14.76 8.28
C PRO A 106 -4.67 -15.56 9.55
N SER A 107 -5.65 -16.46 9.53
CA SER A 107 -5.73 -17.52 10.55
C SER A 107 -4.55 -18.50 10.40
N ARG A 108 -4.26 -19.29 11.45
CA ARG A 108 -3.13 -20.24 11.43
C ARG A 108 -3.17 -21.29 10.32
N ARG A 109 -4.36 -21.57 9.76
CA ARG A 109 -4.58 -22.55 8.67
C ARG A 109 -4.82 -21.90 7.31
N ALA A 110 -4.75 -20.58 7.21
CA ALA A 110 -5.00 -19.85 5.96
C ALA A 110 -3.78 -19.89 5.03
N ASN A 111 -4.03 -19.58 3.76
CA ASN A 111 -2.98 -19.35 2.78
C ASN A 111 -2.15 -18.12 3.15
N ASN A 112 -0.95 -18.04 2.60
CA ASN A 112 -0.06 -16.90 2.77
C ASN A 112 -0.73 -15.57 2.38
N ARG A 113 -0.42 -14.53 3.14
CA ARG A 113 -0.77 -13.14 2.87
C ARG A 113 0.46 -12.26 2.91
N VAL A 114 0.46 -11.23 2.09
CA VAL A 114 1.57 -10.29 1.97
C VAL A 114 1.05 -8.87 2.20
N ILE A 115 1.79 -8.10 2.99
CA ILE A 115 1.62 -6.64 3.12
C ILE A 115 2.78 -5.98 2.41
N LEU A 116 2.49 -5.10 1.44
CA LEU A 116 3.47 -4.27 0.74
C LEU A 116 3.42 -2.85 1.29
N CYS A 117 4.49 -2.43 1.97
CA CYS A 117 4.67 -1.06 2.43
C CYS A 117 5.28 -0.19 1.34
N LEU A 118 4.62 0.90 0.98
CA LEU A 118 5.13 1.89 0.04
C LEU A 118 5.68 3.11 0.81
N GLY A 119 7.00 3.10 1.04
CA GLY A 119 7.73 4.16 1.73
C GLY A 119 7.95 3.92 3.23
N ARG A 120 8.86 4.74 3.78
CA ARG A 120 9.31 4.64 5.18
C ARG A 120 8.15 4.80 6.18
N ASP A 121 7.30 5.80 5.99
CA ASP A 121 6.19 6.08 6.92
C ASP A 121 5.21 4.91 7.06
N ALA A 122 4.89 4.25 5.94
CA ALA A 122 4.05 3.05 5.95
C ALA A 122 4.76 1.91 6.69
N TYR A 123 6.05 1.69 6.45
CA TYR A 123 6.85 0.70 7.15
C TYR A 123 6.87 0.96 8.66
N GLU A 124 7.19 2.18 9.10
CA GLU A 124 7.26 2.54 10.52
C GLU A 124 5.91 2.38 11.25
N ALA A 125 4.79 2.62 10.55
CA ALA A 125 3.46 2.39 11.13
C ALA A 125 3.22 0.88 11.36
N LEU A 126 3.61 0.03 10.42
CA LEU A 126 3.47 -1.41 10.53
C LEU A 126 4.50 -2.02 11.50
N ASP A 127 5.71 -1.46 11.54
CA ASP A 127 6.74 -1.84 12.52
C ASP A 127 6.22 -1.66 13.95
N ARG A 128 5.64 -0.49 14.26
CA ARG A 128 5.01 -0.24 15.57
C ARG A 128 3.86 -1.21 15.88
N PHE A 129 3.00 -1.46 14.89
CA PHE A 129 1.83 -2.33 15.08
C PHE A 129 2.22 -3.78 15.33
N PHE A 130 3.12 -4.33 14.53
CA PHE A 130 3.56 -5.74 14.62
C PHE A 130 4.74 -5.97 15.58
N LYS A 131 5.36 -4.89 16.10
CA LYS A 131 6.59 -4.96 16.92
C LYS A 131 7.67 -5.77 16.20
N LEU A 132 7.98 -5.37 14.98
CA LEU A 132 8.93 -6.09 14.13
C LEU A 132 10.35 -6.09 14.74
N PRO A 133 11.20 -7.07 14.39
CA PRO A 133 12.61 -7.02 14.75
C PRO A 133 13.22 -5.72 14.20
N SER A 134 13.92 -4.96 15.05
CA SER A 134 14.50 -3.66 14.71
C SER A 134 15.36 -3.73 13.44
N LYS A 135 14.81 -3.30 12.32
CA LYS A 135 15.49 -3.17 11.04
C LYS A 135 15.18 -1.79 10.46
N PRO A 136 16.18 -1.01 10.06
CA PRO A 136 15.93 0.25 9.39
C PRO A 136 15.18 0.00 8.07
N PHE A 137 14.31 0.93 7.68
CA PHE A 137 13.64 0.86 6.39
C PHE A 137 14.66 0.80 5.24
N ALA A 138 14.51 -0.18 4.37
CA ALA A 138 15.19 -0.27 3.09
C ALA A 138 14.21 -0.74 2.01
N HIS A 139 14.51 -0.48 0.74
CA HIS A 139 13.76 -1.05 -0.37
C HIS A 139 14.04 -2.56 -0.46
N GLY A 140 13.00 -3.35 -0.71
CA GLY A 140 13.14 -4.80 -0.91
C GLY A 140 13.35 -5.61 0.37
N LEU A 141 13.06 -5.05 1.57
CA LEU A 141 13.03 -5.87 2.77
C LEU A 141 11.94 -6.93 2.66
N HIS A 142 12.26 -8.10 3.14
CA HIS A 142 11.36 -9.23 3.27
C HIS A 142 11.37 -9.69 4.73
N ILE A 143 10.24 -9.58 5.41
CA ILE A 143 10.09 -9.90 6.83
C ILE A 143 8.92 -10.86 6.99
N GLN A 144 9.15 -12.01 7.62
CA GLN A 144 8.06 -12.87 8.08
C GLN A 144 7.55 -12.31 9.42
N VAL A 145 6.33 -11.76 9.40
CA VAL A 145 5.69 -11.13 10.57
C VAL A 145 5.15 -12.20 11.53
N GLN A 146 4.49 -13.19 10.96
CA GLN A 146 3.98 -14.37 11.66
C GLN A 146 3.79 -15.52 10.65
N LYS A 147 3.36 -16.71 11.12
CA LYS A 147 3.04 -17.80 10.21
C LYS A 147 2.04 -17.32 9.16
N ASN A 148 2.37 -17.49 7.88
CA ASN A 148 1.56 -17.12 6.71
C ASN A 148 1.31 -15.61 6.53
N LEU A 149 2.07 -14.74 7.21
CA LEU A 149 2.02 -13.29 6.98
C LEU A 149 3.42 -12.74 6.75
N PHE A 150 3.62 -12.11 5.61
CA PHE A 150 4.87 -11.53 5.18
C PHE A 150 4.70 -10.03 4.93
N LEU A 151 5.75 -9.25 5.20
CA LEU A 151 5.83 -7.84 4.93
C LEU A 151 6.98 -7.60 3.95
N LEU A 152 6.67 -6.92 2.87
CA LEU A 152 7.62 -6.45 1.87
C LEU A 152 7.64 -4.92 1.87
N THR A 153 8.77 -4.34 1.49
CA THR A 153 8.92 -2.89 1.43
C THR A 153 9.37 -2.42 0.05
N SER A 154 8.88 -1.27 -0.36
CA SER A 154 9.37 -0.55 -1.53
C SER A 154 9.52 0.93 -1.22
N PHE A 155 10.43 1.64 -1.90
CA PHE A 155 10.34 3.08 -1.95
C PHE A 155 8.96 3.49 -2.47
N HIS A 156 8.45 4.63 -1.97
CA HIS A 156 7.15 5.15 -2.42
C HIS A 156 7.24 5.58 -3.89
N PRO A 157 6.26 5.23 -4.75
CA PRO A 157 6.26 5.59 -6.17
C PRO A 157 5.89 7.07 -6.42
N SER A 158 6.45 7.97 -5.60
CA SER A 158 6.29 9.41 -5.76
C SER A 158 7.03 9.91 -7.00
N ARG A 159 6.56 11.03 -7.57
CA ARG A 159 7.26 11.69 -8.68
C ARG A 159 8.73 11.93 -8.39
N LEU A 160 9.07 12.33 -7.15
CA LEU A 160 10.45 12.55 -6.75
C LEU A 160 11.29 11.28 -6.89
N ASN A 161 10.84 10.17 -6.28
CA ASN A 161 11.61 8.91 -6.32
C ASN A 161 11.72 8.35 -7.74
N VAL A 162 10.68 8.48 -8.55
CA VAL A 162 10.68 8.00 -9.94
C VAL A 162 11.58 8.88 -10.83
N ASN A 163 11.45 10.20 -10.75
CA ASN A 163 12.24 11.13 -11.57
C ASN A 163 13.74 11.09 -11.22
N THR A 164 14.07 10.87 -9.94
CA THR A 164 15.47 10.73 -9.48
C THR A 164 16.01 9.30 -9.66
N LYS A 165 15.24 8.39 -10.25
CA LYS A 165 15.59 6.96 -10.42
C LYS A 165 15.87 6.24 -9.10
N ARG A 166 15.47 6.81 -7.96
CA ARG A 166 15.52 6.13 -6.67
C ARG A 166 14.59 4.92 -6.62
N LEU A 167 13.50 4.97 -7.39
CA LEU A 167 12.62 3.84 -7.67
C LEU A 167 12.44 3.73 -9.18
N THR A 168 12.82 2.58 -9.75
CA THR A 168 12.53 2.24 -11.15
C THR A 168 11.37 1.23 -11.21
N GLN A 169 10.84 1.02 -12.42
CA GLN A 169 9.76 0.05 -12.62
C GLN A 169 10.24 -1.38 -12.31
N GLU A 170 11.47 -1.70 -12.71
CA GLU A 170 12.12 -3.00 -12.48
C GLU A 170 12.29 -3.28 -10.98
N MET A 171 12.65 -2.25 -10.19
CA MET A 171 12.78 -2.38 -8.74
C MET A 171 11.43 -2.71 -8.10
N LEU A 172 10.35 -2.05 -8.51
CA LEU A 172 9.01 -2.35 -7.98
C LEU A 172 8.52 -3.71 -8.47
N ASP A 173 8.82 -4.08 -9.71
CA ASP A 173 8.50 -5.39 -10.28
C ASP A 173 9.18 -6.52 -9.51
N ALA A 174 10.43 -6.38 -9.12
CA ALA A 174 11.14 -7.36 -8.29
C ALA A 174 10.44 -7.58 -6.94
N VAL A 175 9.96 -6.51 -6.29
CA VAL A 175 9.20 -6.62 -5.04
C VAL A 175 7.85 -7.32 -5.24
N LEU A 176 7.13 -7.00 -6.31
CA LEU A 176 5.84 -7.66 -6.60
C LEU A 176 6.01 -9.10 -7.09
N GLY A 177 7.09 -9.42 -7.77
CA GLY A 177 7.47 -10.79 -8.09
C GLY A 177 7.73 -11.64 -6.83
N SER A 178 8.40 -11.05 -5.84
CA SER A 178 8.55 -11.68 -4.51
C SER A 178 7.20 -11.89 -3.82
N ALA A 179 6.29 -10.90 -3.89
CA ALA A 179 4.94 -11.04 -3.35
C ALA A 179 4.18 -12.17 -4.03
N GLU A 180 4.22 -12.24 -5.37
CA GLU A 180 3.57 -13.31 -6.13
C GLU A 180 4.12 -14.70 -5.73
N SER A 181 5.43 -14.85 -5.62
CA SER A 181 6.08 -16.10 -5.22
C SER A 181 5.63 -16.56 -3.84
N LEU A 182 5.60 -15.64 -2.85
CA LEU A 182 5.10 -15.94 -1.49
C LEU A 182 3.62 -16.35 -1.48
N LEU A 183 2.81 -15.77 -2.37
CA LEU A 183 1.39 -16.07 -2.45
C LEU A 183 1.06 -17.38 -3.16
N ARG A 184 1.99 -17.95 -3.91
CA ARG A 184 1.85 -19.26 -4.55
C ARG A 184 2.14 -20.43 -3.59
N LEU A 185 2.96 -20.18 -2.55
CA LEU A 185 3.26 -21.13 -1.49
C LEU A 185 2.07 -21.25 -0.51
#